data_ec05ebe21ee494841ab5162c88d6c468
#
_entry.id   ec05ebe21ee494841ab5162c88d6c468
#
_cell.length_a   1.000
_cell.length_b   1.000
_cell.length_c   1.000
_cell.angle_alpha   90.00
_cell.angle_beta   90.00
_cell.angle_gamma   90.00
#
_symmetry.space_group_name_H-M   'P 1'
#
loop_
_entity.id
_entity.type
_entity.pdbx_description
1 polymer ?
#
loop_
_entity_poly.entity_id
_entity_poly.type
_entity_poly.pdbx_seq_one_letter_code
_entity_poly.pdbx_strand_id
1 'polypeptide(L)'
;MTPRYELAAPAERDLEDIFFEVKERHGLLVAERVYDNLLRTFDLLAQMPEMGRHRPELWPPPYRFWGTGPAFIAYRADVRPIRIVRIARASHNWSGFAPRG
;
A
#
# COMPACT_ATOMS: atom_id res chain seq x y z
N MET A 1 15.24 16.48 4.35
CA MET A 1 15.45 15.10 3.95
C MET A 1 14.40 14.69 2.94
N THR A 2 14.80 14.12 1.83
CA THR A 2 13.87 13.68 0.79
C THR A 2 13.12 12.43 1.28
N PRO A 3 11.78 12.40 1.22
CA PRO A 3 11.06 11.18 1.59
C PRO A 3 11.42 10.05 0.64
N ARG A 4 11.49 8.83 1.18
CA ARG A 4 11.83 7.65 0.38
C ARG A 4 10.65 7.18 -0.45
N TYR A 5 9.43 7.51 -0.03
CA TYR A 5 8.20 7.16 -0.73
C TYR A 5 7.20 8.30 -0.59
N GLU A 6 6.23 8.31 -1.47
CA GLU A 6 5.09 9.21 -1.39
C GLU A 6 3.81 8.38 -1.32
N LEU A 7 2.82 8.88 -0.58
CA LEU A 7 1.49 8.29 -0.55
C LEU A 7 0.59 9.10 -1.48
N ALA A 8 0.01 8.44 -2.46
CA ALA A 8 -1.06 9.05 -3.23
C ALA A 8 -2.27 9.31 -2.33
N ALA A 9 -3.09 10.30 -2.67
CA ALA A 9 -4.25 10.65 -1.84
C ALA A 9 -5.17 9.46 -1.53
N PRO A 10 -5.48 8.56 -2.50
CA PRO A 10 -6.27 7.38 -2.17
C PRO A 10 -5.58 6.44 -1.17
N ALA A 11 -4.25 6.31 -1.24
CA ALA A 11 -3.50 5.48 -0.31
C ALA A 11 -3.52 6.06 1.11
N GLU A 12 -3.44 7.39 1.23
CA GLU A 12 -3.57 8.04 2.53
C GLU A 12 -4.91 7.74 3.16
N ARG A 13 -5.98 7.82 2.38
CA ARG A 13 -7.33 7.49 2.86
C ARG A 13 -7.45 6.01 3.24
N ASP A 14 -6.87 5.13 2.44
CA ASP A 14 -6.85 3.69 2.74
C ASP A 14 -6.16 3.44 4.09
N LEU A 15 -5.04 4.10 4.33
CA LEU A 15 -4.27 3.94 5.56
C LEU A 15 -5.07 4.40 6.78
N GLU A 16 -5.74 5.54 6.68
CA GLU A 16 -6.62 6.03 7.74
C GLU A 16 -7.78 5.07 8.01
N ASP A 17 -8.42 4.60 6.95
CA ASP A 17 -9.56 3.67 7.06
C ASP A 17 -9.13 2.37 7.73
N ILE A 18 -7.97 1.84 7.35
CA ILE A 18 -7.42 0.63 7.97
C ILE A 18 -7.18 0.87 9.46
N PHE A 19 -6.58 2.00 9.81
CA PHE A 19 -6.31 2.34 11.21
C PHE A 19 -7.60 2.38 12.03
N PHE A 20 -8.60 3.09 11.55
CA PHE A 20 -9.87 3.22 12.28
C PHE A 20 -10.62 1.90 12.38
N GLU A 21 -10.64 1.12 11.30
CA GLU A 21 -11.29 -0.19 11.30
C GLU A 21 -10.63 -1.15 12.31
N VAL A 22 -9.31 -1.20 12.32
CA VAL A 22 -8.58 -2.06 13.25
C VAL A 22 -8.77 -1.57 14.68
N LYS A 23 -8.76 -0.26 14.90
CA LYS A 23 -8.98 0.33 16.21
C LYS A 23 -10.35 -0.05 16.79
N GLU A 24 -11.40 0.01 15.96
CA GLU A 24 -12.75 -0.35 16.40
C GLU A 24 -12.86 -1.83 16.75
N ARG A 25 -12.20 -2.69 15.97
CA ARG A 25 -12.33 -4.16 16.14
C ARG A 25 -11.37 -4.74 17.17
N HIS A 26 -10.19 -4.15 17.30
CA HIS A 26 -9.09 -4.76 18.05
C HIS A 26 -8.41 -3.79 19.02
N GLY A 27 -8.83 -2.54 19.08
CA GLY A 27 -8.30 -1.53 19.98
C GLY A 27 -7.13 -0.75 19.41
N LEU A 28 -6.79 0.32 20.13
CA LEU A 28 -5.77 1.28 19.70
C LEU A 28 -4.37 0.65 19.54
N LEU A 29 -3.99 -0.20 20.50
CA LEU A 29 -2.64 -0.79 20.47
C LEU A 29 -2.41 -1.64 19.23
N VAL A 30 -3.41 -2.44 18.85
CA VAL A 30 -3.32 -3.27 17.64
C VAL A 30 -3.31 -2.37 16.40
N ALA A 31 -4.14 -1.33 16.39
CA ALA A 31 -4.17 -0.38 15.26
C ALA A 31 -2.82 0.30 15.07
N GLU A 32 -2.16 0.71 16.15
CA GLU A 32 -0.82 1.32 16.06
C GLU A 32 0.21 0.34 15.51
N ARG A 33 0.15 -0.92 15.90
CA ARG A 33 1.07 -1.95 15.37
C ARG A 33 0.87 -2.18 13.89
N VAL A 34 -0.36 -2.25 13.45
CA VAL A 34 -0.68 -2.41 12.02
C VAL A 34 -0.18 -1.20 11.24
N TYR A 35 -0.45 -0.01 11.73
CA TYR A 35 0.01 1.24 11.12
C TYR A 35 1.53 1.27 10.99
N ASP A 36 2.24 1.01 12.08
CA ASP A 36 3.71 1.01 12.08
C ASP A 36 4.28 -0.03 11.13
N ASN A 37 3.66 -1.21 11.06
CA ASN A 37 4.08 -2.26 10.15
C ASN A 37 3.93 -1.84 8.69
N LEU A 38 2.84 -1.16 8.36
CA LEU A 38 2.63 -0.64 7.00
C LEU A 38 3.69 0.40 6.65
N LEU A 39 3.99 1.34 7.56
CA LEU A 39 5.03 2.34 7.31
C LEU A 39 6.41 1.71 7.10
N ARG A 40 6.75 0.70 7.88
CA ARG A 40 8.02 -0.04 7.68
C ARG A 40 8.05 -0.75 6.35
N THR A 41 6.92 -1.31 5.94
CA THR A 41 6.81 -1.98 4.64
C THR A 41 7.02 -0.98 3.50
N PHE A 42 6.45 0.23 3.61
CA PHE A 42 6.67 1.26 2.60
C PHE A 42 8.16 1.65 2.51
N ASP A 43 8.84 1.78 3.65
CA ASP A 43 10.28 2.05 3.66
C ASP A 43 11.07 0.92 3.00
N LEU A 44 10.68 -0.33 3.27
CA LEU A 44 11.34 -1.48 2.66
C LEU A 44 11.14 -1.48 1.15
N LEU A 45 9.93 -1.20 0.66
CA LEU A 45 9.67 -1.09 -0.76
C LEU A 45 10.45 0.07 -1.40
N ALA A 46 10.66 1.15 -0.65
CA ALA A 46 11.48 2.26 -1.14
C ALA A 46 12.95 1.86 -1.29
N GLN A 47 13.45 1.02 -0.39
CA GLN A 47 14.83 0.52 -0.46
C GLN A 47 15.00 -0.55 -1.54
N MET A 48 13.97 -1.36 -1.75
CA MET A 48 13.98 -2.48 -2.70
C MET A 48 12.74 -2.39 -3.61
N PRO A 49 12.70 -1.41 -4.54
CA PRO A 49 11.48 -1.15 -5.31
C PRO A 49 11.01 -2.32 -6.19
N GLU A 50 11.91 -3.23 -6.54
CA GLU A 50 11.58 -4.38 -7.37
C GLU A 50 11.10 -5.59 -6.57
N MET A 51 10.99 -5.46 -5.25
CA MET A 51 10.57 -6.55 -4.38
C MET A 51 9.13 -7.01 -4.69
N GLY A 52 8.23 -6.07 -4.97
CA GLY A 52 6.87 -6.38 -5.38
C GLY A 52 6.81 -6.92 -6.81
N ARG A 53 5.73 -7.60 -7.13
CA ARG A 53 5.54 -8.24 -8.43
C ARG A 53 4.55 -7.49 -9.30
N HIS A 54 4.74 -7.55 -10.60
CA HIS A 54 3.70 -7.17 -11.54
C HIS A 54 2.57 -8.21 -11.47
N ARG A 55 1.35 -7.72 -11.41
CA ARG A 55 0.13 -8.53 -11.42
C ARG A 55 -0.80 -7.99 -12.50
N PRO A 56 -0.50 -8.27 -13.79
CA PRO A 56 -1.28 -7.67 -14.89
C PRO A 56 -2.74 -8.08 -14.90
N GLU A 57 -3.10 -9.20 -14.23
CA GLU A 57 -4.48 -9.59 -14.06
C GLU A 57 -5.24 -8.65 -13.11
N LEU A 58 -4.52 -7.88 -12.30
CA LEU A 58 -5.13 -6.88 -11.41
C LEU A 58 -5.04 -5.49 -12.03
N TRP A 59 -3.82 -5.02 -12.27
CA TRP A 59 -3.53 -3.74 -12.90
C TRP A 59 -2.36 -3.89 -13.85
N PRO A 60 -2.37 -3.19 -14.99
CA PRO A 60 -1.25 -3.28 -15.94
C PRO A 60 0.02 -2.68 -15.37
N PRO A 61 1.21 -3.05 -15.91
CA PRO A 61 2.43 -2.32 -15.58
C PRO A 61 2.24 -0.81 -15.83
N PRO A 62 2.90 0.08 -15.06
CA PRO A 62 4.07 -0.19 -14.23
C PRO A 62 3.78 -0.56 -12.78
N TYR A 63 2.54 -0.84 -12.44
CA TYR A 63 2.16 -1.10 -11.05
C TYR A 63 2.70 -2.43 -10.58
N ARG A 64 3.24 -2.43 -9.33
CA ARG A 64 3.68 -3.63 -8.63
C ARG A 64 2.85 -3.82 -7.38
N PHE A 65 2.81 -5.04 -6.88
CA PHE A 65 2.01 -5.42 -5.71
C PHE A 65 2.88 -6.15 -4.71
N TRP A 66 2.65 -5.86 -3.43
CA TRP A 66 3.31 -6.52 -2.32
C TRP A 66 2.32 -6.81 -1.21
N GLY A 67 2.31 -8.05 -0.70
CA GLY A 67 1.44 -8.44 0.40
C GLY A 67 2.16 -8.37 1.74
N THR A 68 1.48 -7.84 2.75
CA THR A 68 1.97 -7.85 4.13
C THR A 68 0.80 -8.14 5.06
N GLY A 69 0.81 -9.31 5.72
CA GLY A 69 -0.34 -9.78 6.48
C GLY A 69 -1.57 -9.87 5.56
N PRO A 70 -2.73 -9.38 6.00
CA PRO A 70 -3.92 -9.39 5.16
C PRO A 70 -3.95 -8.26 4.13
N ALA A 71 -3.02 -7.31 4.20
CA ALA A 71 -3.00 -6.14 3.34
C ALA A 71 -2.21 -6.40 2.06
N PHE A 72 -2.68 -5.78 0.99
CA PHE A 72 -2.02 -5.80 -0.31
C PHE A 72 -1.75 -4.36 -0.70
N ILE A 73 -0.52 -4.07 -1.12
CA ILE A 73 -0.07 -2.72 -1.43
C ILE A 73 0.20 -2.64 -2.93
N ALA A 74 -0.44 -1.70 -3.61
CA ALA A 74 -0.16 -1.39 -5.01
C ALA A 74 0.70 -0.13 -5.07
N TYR A 75 1.79 -0.18 -5.82
CA TYR A 75 2.73 0.95 -5.88
C TYR A 75 3.40 1.05 -7.24
N ARG A 76 3.99 2.20 -7.49
CA ARG A 76 4.79 2.48 -8.68
C ARG A 76 6.25 2.53 -8.30
N ALA A 77 7.04 1.64 -8.91
CA ALA A 77 8.49 1.57 -8.69
C ALA A 77 9.29 2.29 -9.80
N ASP A 78 8.60 2.79 -10.82
CA ASP A 78 9.20 3.47 -11.97
C ASP A 78 9.40 4.98 -11.76
N VAL A 79 8.99 5.48 -10.60
CA VAL A 79 9.15 6.90 -10.23
C VAL A 79 9.98 7.02 -8.96
N ARG A 80 10.57 8.19 -8.75
CA ARG A 80 11.35 8.48 -7.53
C ARG A 80 10.91 9.80 -6.93
N PRO A 81 10.52 9.80 -5.63
CA PRO A 81 10.39 8.63 -4.77
C PRO A 81 9.31 7.66 -5.29
N ILE A 82 9.34 6.42 -4.86
CA ILE A 82 8.29 5.48 -5.24
C ILE A 82 6.95 5.99 -4.72
N ARG A 83 5.87 5.60 -5.38
CA ARG A 83 4.53 6.08 -5.01
C ARG A 83 3.66 4.91 -4.56
N ILE A 84 3.19 4.97 -3.33
CA ILE A 84 2.20 4.01 -2.81
C ILE A 84 0.84 4.51 -3.29
N VAL A 85 0.13 3.67 -4.07
CA VAL A 85 -1.07 4.10 -4.79
C VAL A 85 -2.35 3.66 -4.08
N ARG A 86 -2.42 2.41 -3.64
CA ARG A 86 -3.57 1.87 -2.91
C ARG A 86 -3.13 0.83 -1.89
N ILE A 87 -3.92 0.70 -0.83
CA ILE A 87 -3.75 -0.34 0.17
C ILE A 87 -5.13 -0.93 0.44
N ALA A 88 -5.27 -2.25 0.28
CA ALA A 88 -6.54 -2.92 0.53
C ALA A 88 -6.26 -4.40 0.81
N ARG A 89 -7.29 -5.16 1.18
CA ARG A 89 -7.16 -6.60 1.34
C ARG A 89 -6.92 -7.25 -0.02
N ALA A 90 -6.18 -8.36 -0.04
CA ALA A 90 -5.93 -9.10 -1.27
C ALA A 90 -7.24 -9.54 -1.96
N SER A 91 -8.28 -9.82 -1.16
CA SER A 91 -9.60 -10.22 -1.66
C SER A 91 -10.45 -9.08 -2.19
N HIS A 92 -9.99 -7.82 -2.05
CA HIS A 92 -10.72 -6.66 -2.56
C HIS A 92 -10.81 -6.71 -4.09
N ASN A 93 -11.86 -6.12 -4.64
CA ASN A 93 -12.02 -6.01 -6.10
C ASN A 93 -11.09 -4.94 -6.65
N TRP A 94 -9.84 -5.33 -6.94
CA TRP A 94 -8.82 -4.41 -7.41
C TRP A 94 -9.14 -3.79 -8.76
N SER A 95 -9.83 -4.53 -9.64
CA SER A 95 -10.20 -3.99 -10.95
C SER A 95 -11.22 -2.87 -10.84
N GLY A 96 -12.02 -2.86 -9.76
CA GLY A 96 -13.04 -1.84 -9.53
C GLY A 96 -12.48 -0.46 -9.24
N PHE A 97 -11.21 -0.35 -8.84
CA PHE A 97 -10.57 0.94 -8.61
C PHE A 97 -9.17 1.01 -9.22
N ALA A 98 -9.00 0.34 -10.35
CA ALA A 98 -7.75 0.44 -11.10
C ALA A 98 -7.51 1.90 -11.54
N PRO A 99 -6.26 2.37 -11.49
CA PRO A 99 -5.97 3.74 -11.88
C PRO A 99 -6.22 3.93 -13.37
N ARG A 100 -6.69 5.13 -13.72
CA ARG A 100 -6.92 5.48 -15.11
C ARG A 100 -5.64 6.06 -15.72
N GLY A 101 -5.35 5.60 -16.88
CA GLY A 101 -4.25 6.10 -17.68
C GLY A 101 -2.98 5.38 -17.50
#